data_824937d5b2aca41dcd5c4c233a833830
#
_entry.id   824937d5b2aca41dcd5c4c233a833830
#
_cell.length_a   1.000
_cell.length_b   1.000
_cell.length_c   1.000
_cell.angle_alpha   90.00
_cell.angle_beta   90.00
_cell.angle_gamma   90.00
#
_symmetry.space_group_name_H-M   'P 1'
#
loop_
_entity.id
_entity.type
_entity.pdbx_description
1 polymer ?
#
loop_
_entity_poly.entity_id
_entity_poly.type
_entity_poly.pdbx_seq_one_letter_code
_entity_poly.pdbx_strand_id
1 'polypeptide(L)'
;LGLPVVTEQIRISLLADLAFLVPIVAALIMLVLYLFLRSFKATLLCLVPLIFSSSLALGIMSIAGITFTMATMLVPVLLLIVGSAYTIHIFSHFFEEYEKVGVDAALANVVKKNTYPILSAAATTAFGFLAQLSSPLLPFRTFGLLSFIGVAICAASSLLLLPALIRLVYKNPVRRQVRKQATRGLWAGVGNTIANRYGKAVLIASLLILGIVLPLSYSQLEEGTNILAFFKDSSTLVQDTRSYNQRMQGSFSLSVMLKPSEAVLLPGTLHIVEEAITVLEKENKVGGIQSILPFVKRMNQLLGP
;
A
#
# COMPACT_ATOMS: atom_id res chain seq x y z
N LEU A 1 26.55 7.48 -10.78
CA LEU A 1 25.93 6.44 -9.95
C LEU A 1 26.10 6.78 -8.48
N GLY A 2 25.11 6.47 -7.63
CA GLY A 2 25.11 6.75 -6.20
C GLY A 2 23.70 7.02 -5.68
N LEU A 3 23.55 7.18 -4.36
CA LEU A 3 22.24 7.41 -3.70
C LEU A 3 21.40 8.51 -4.36
N PRO A 4 21.93 9.66 -4.80
CA PRO A 4 21.12 10.71 -5.43
C PRO A 4 20.47 10.27 -6.74
N VAL A 5 21.16 9.50 -7.58
CA VAL A 5 20.63 8.99 -8.86
C VAL A 5 19.54 7.93 -8.60
N VAL A 6 19.78 7.06 -7.63
CA VAL A 6 18.80 6.03 -7.25
C VAL A 6 17.53 6.67 -6.69
N THR A 7 17.65 7.67 -5.80
CA THR A 7 16.49 8.37 -5.24
C THR A 7 15.69 9.12 -6.30
N GLU A 8 16.35 9.76 -7.26
CA GLU A 8 15.68 10.45 -8.37
C GLU A 8 14.97 9.46 -9.30
N GLN A 9 15.59 8.33 -9.62
CA GLN A 9 14.96 7.28 -10.41
C GLN A 9 13.74 6.66 -9.70
N ILE A 10 13.84 6.44 -8.38
CA ILE A 10 12.69 6.02 -7.56
C ILE A 10 11.57 7.05 -7.67
N ARG A 11 11.86 8.34 -7.53
CA ARG A 11 10.85 9.41 -7.62
C ARG A 11 10.14 9.42 -8.97
N ILE A 12 10.89 9.32 -10.06
CA ILE A 12 10.33 9.28 -11.42
C ILE A 12 9.46 8.04 -11.60
N SER A 13 9.92 6.87 -11.15
CA SER A 13 9.16 5.63 -11.24
C SER A 13 7.86 5.69 -10.42
N LEU A 14 7.90 6.23 -9.19
CA LEU A 14 6.71 6.39 -8.35
C LEU A 14 5.65 7.27 -9.00
N LEU A 15 6.06 8.38 -9.63
CA LEU A 15 5.11 9.26 -10.32
C LEU A 15 4.53 8.61 -11.58
N ALA A 16 5.35 7.87 -12.34
CA ALA A 16 4.89 7.10 -13.49
C ALA A 16 3.92 5.98 -13.08
N ASP A 17 4.24 5.25 -12.02
CA ASP A 17 3.38 4.19 -11.48
C ASP A 17 2.04 4.75 -10.98
N LEU A 18 2.04 5.88 -10.30
CA LEU A 18 0.81 6.54 -9.86
C LEU A 18 -0.06 6.96 -11.06
N ALA A 19 0.56 7.59 -12.06
CA ALA A 19 -0.12 8.05 -13.27
C ALA A 19 -0.72 6.88 -14.08
N PHE A 20 -0.16 5.68 -13.99
CA PHE A 20 -0.61 4.50 -14.70
C PHE A 20 -1.55 3.61 -13.85
N LEU A 21 -1.20 3.34 -12.59
CA LEU A 21 -1.96 2.46 -11.71
C LEU A 21 -3.32 3.04 -11.32
N VAL A 22 -3.39 4.33 -10.98
CA VAL A 22 -4.65 4.95 -10.52
C VAL A 22 -5.74 4.91 -11.60
N PRO A 23 -5.47 5.28 -12.87
CA PRO A 23 -6.46 5.11 -13.94
C PRO A 23 -6.87 3.66 -14.20
N ILE A 24 -5.94 2.71 -14.14
CA ILE A 24 -6.23 1.29 -14.32
C ILE A 24 -7.15 0.79 -13.20
N VAL A 25 -6.81 1.09 -11.95
CA VAL A 25 -7.64 0.70 -10.79
C VAL A 25 -9.01 1.37 -10.88
N ALA A 26 -9.08 2.65 -11.24
CA ALA A 26 -10.34 3.35 -11.45
C ALA A 26 -11.18 2.71 -12.57
N ALA A 27 -10.57 2.31 -13.67
CA ALA A 27 -11.23 1.62 -14.78
C ALA A 27 -11.75 0.23 -14.35
N LEU A 28 -10.95 -0.54 -13.61
CA LEU A 28 -11.38 -1.84 -13.06
C LEU A 28 -12.53 -1.68 -12.07
N ILE A 29 -12.46 -0.70 -11.17
CA ILE A 29 -13.55 -0.39 -10.25
C ILE A 29 -14.79 0.04 -11.03
N MET A 30 -14.64 0.88 -12.04
CA MET A 30 -15.75 1.29 -12.91
C MET A 30 -16.40 0.08 -13.59
N LEU A 31 -15.60 -0.86 -14.09
CA LEU A 31 -16.10 -2.10 -14.69
C LEU A 31 -16.89 -2.93 -13.67
N VAL A 32 -16.33 -3.16 -12.49
CA VAL A 32 -16.99 -3.92 -11.40
C VAL A 32 -18.28 -3.24 -10.98
N LEU A 33 -18.24 -1.93 -10.71
CA LEU A 33 -19.43 -1.14 -10.36
C LEU A 33 -20.51 -1.23 -11.45
N TYR A 34 -20.11 -1.14 -12.73
CA TYR A 34 -21.04 -1.25 -13.85
C TYR A 34 -21.68 -2.64 -13.93
N LEU A 35 -20.90 -3.71 -13.74
CA LEU A 35 -21.43 -5.07 -13.73
C LEU A 35 -22.44 -5.30 -12.60
N PHE A 36 -22.19 -4.72 -11.42
CA PHE A 36 -23.09 -4.81 -10.27
C PHE A 36 -24.34 -3.94 -10.42
N LEU A 37 -24.15 -2.66 -10.73
CA LEU A 37 -25.23 -1.67 -10.77
C LEU A 37 -25.99 -1.66 -12.12
N ARG A 38 -25.36 -2.19 -13.18
CA ARG A 38 -25.89 -2.20 -14.55
C ARG A 38 -26.44 -0.84 -15.01
N SER A 39 -25.84 0.23 -14.51
CA SER A 39 -26.21 1.60 -14.80
C SER A 39 -24.97 2.47 -14.89
N PHE A 40 -24.69 2.96 -16.08
CA PHE A 40 -23.52 3.84 -16.30
C PHE A 40 -23.62 5.13 -15.45
N LYS A 41 -24.82 5.71 -15.34
CA LYS A 41 -25.05 6.90 -14.49
C LYS A 41 -24.74 6.63 -13.03
N ALA A 42 -25.21 5.50 -12.48
CA ALA A 42 -24.94 5.11 -11.10
C ALA A 42 -23.45 4.84 -10.87
N THR A 43 -22.81 4.16 -11.81
CA THR A 43 -21.37 3.89 -11.77
C THR A 43 -20.54 5.18 -11.71
N LEU A 44 -20.89 6.14 -12.58
CA LEU A 44 -20.20 7.43 -12.61
C LEU A 44 -20.41 8.21 -11.30
N LEU A 45 -21.61 8.20 -10.75
CA LEU A 45 -21.89 8.84 -9.46
C LEU A 45 -21.14 8.19 -8.30
N CYS A 46 -20.94 6.86 -8.32
CA CYS A 46 -20.12 6.16 -7.32
C CYS A 46 -18.66 6.62 -7.34
N LEU A 47 -18.11 6.96 -8.51
CA LEU A 47 -16.71 7.38 -8.62
C LEU A 47 -16.43 8.74 -7.99
N VAL A 48 -17.44 9.64 -7.94
CA VAL A 48 -17.26 11.00 -7.43
C VAL A 48 -16.75 11.02 -5.98
N PRO A 49 -17.40 10.34 -5.00
CA PRO A 49 -16.88 10.29 -3.62
C PRO A 49 -15.50 9.63 -3.51
N LEU A 50 -15.21 8.66 -4.38
CA LEU A 50 -13.92 7.96 -4.37
C LEU A 50 -12.79 8.88 -4.81
N ILE A 51 -12.98 9.55 -5.96
CA ILE A 51 -12.01 10.52 -6.48
C ILE A 51 -11.85 11.68 -5.49
N PHE A 52 -12.96 12.19 -4.95
CA PHE A 52 -12.95 13.26 -3.95
C PHE A 52 -12.10 12.88 -2.73
N SER A 53 -12.33 11.70 -2.16
CA SER A 53 -11.61 11.21 -0.98
C SER A 53 -10.11 11.02 -1.26
N SER A 54 -9.78 10.44 -2.41
CA SER A 54 -8.39 10.22 -2.82
C SER A 54 -7.67 11.54 -3.07
N SER A 55 -8.32 12.50 -3.75
CA SER A 55 -7.76 13.83 -4.00
C SER A 55 -7.57 14.62 -2.71
N LEU A 56 -8.53 14.53 -1.78
CA LEU A 56 -8.44 15.22 -0.49
C LEU A 56 -7.32 14.64 0.37
N ALA A 57 -7.16 13.31 0.39
CA ALA A 57 -6.06 12.66 1.10
C ALA A 57 -4.68 13.09 0.55
N LEU A 58 -4.52 13.15 -0.77
CA LEU A 58 -3.31 13.68 -1.41
C LEU A 58 -3.11 15.17 -1.13
N GLY A 59 -4.18 15.96 -1.10
CA GLY A 59 -4.15 17.36 -0.72
C GLY A 59 -3.66 17.57 0.72
N ILE A 60 -4.18 16.81 1.67
CA ILE A 60 -3.74 16.82 3.08
C ILE A 60 -2.26 16.45 3.18
N MET A 61 -1.82 15.42 2.45
CA MET A 61 -0.42 15.01 2.39
C MET A 61 0.48 16.16 1.91
N SER A 62 0.06 16.86 0.85
CA SER A 62 0.81 18.01 0.28
C SER A 62 0.88 19.18 1.27
N ILE A 63 -0.23 19.55 1.91
CA ILE A 63 -0.29 20.64 2.88
C ILE A 63 0.55 20.33 4.14
N ALA A 64 0.54 19.06 4.58
CA ALA A 64 1.33 18.62 5.72
C ALA A 64 2.83 18.46 5.42
N GLY A 65 3.29 18.72 4.19
CA GLY A 65 4.69 18.56 3.78
C GLY A 65 5.18 17.10 3.84
N ILE A 66 4.27 16.13 3.79
CA ILE A 66 4.62 14.71 3.85
C ILE A 66 5.21 14.28 2.51
N THR A 67 6.39 13.69 2.56
CA THR A 67 7.09 13.21 1.36
C THR A 67 6.37 12.01 0.72
N PHE A 68 6.33 12.01 -0.61
CA PHE A 68 5.77 10.92 -1.38
C PHE A 68 6.73 9.73 -1.38
N THR A 69 6.27 8.60 -0.85
CA THR A 69 7.06 7.36 -0.70
C THR A 69 6.35 6.19 -1.37
N MET A 70 7.03 5.06 -1.55
CA MET A 70 6.43 3.82 -2.03
C MET A 70 5.20 3.39 -1.20
N ALA A 71 5.23 3.60 0.11
CA ALA A 71 4.10 3.27 0.97
C ALA A 71 2.93 4.25 0.78
N THR A 72 3.18 5.57 0.77
CA THR A 72 2.12 6.58 0.66
C THR A 72 1.47 6.63 -0.73
N MET A 73 2.16 6.16 -1.77
CA MET A 73 1.63 5.98 -3.12
C MET A 73 0.41 5.04 -3.16
N LEU A 74 0.33 4.09 -2.23
CA LEU A 74 -0.78 3.14 -2.17
C LEU A 74 -2.08 3.75 -1.61
N VAL A 75 -2.01 4.89 -0.92
CA VAL A 75 -3.19 5.52 -0.27
C VAL A 75 -4.33 5.80 -1.25
N PRO A 76 -4.14 6.50 -2.38
CA PRO A 76 -5.24 6.76 -3.31
C PRO A 76 -5.84 5.49 -3.89
N VAL A 77 -5.03 4.49 -4.22
CA VAL A 77 -5.49 3.19 -4.73
C VAL A 77 -6.35 2.47 -3.68
N LEU A 78 -5.88 2.45 -2.43
CA LEU A 78 -6.59 1.87 -1.30
C LEU A 78 -7.94 2.54 -1.08
N LEU A 79 -8.00 3.87 -1.11
CA LEU A 79 -9.24 4.62 -0.93
C LEU A 79 -10.25 4.36 -2.05
N LEU A 80 -9.80 4.22 -3.30
CA LEU A 80 -10.64 3.82 -4.40
C LEU A 80 -11.28 2.44 -4.16
N ILE A 81 -10.49 1.47 -3.70
CA ILE A 81 -10.96 0.10 -3.44
C ILE A 81 -11.93 0.07 -2.26
N VAL A 82 -11.53 0.61 -1.10
CA VAL A 82 -12.36 0.61 0.11
C VAL A 82 -13.66 1.39 -0.11
N GLY A 83 -13.56 2.56 -0.72
CA GLY A 83 -14.72 3.41 -0.99
C GLY A 83 -15.70 2.79 -1.97
N SER A 84 -15.23 2.00 -2.96
CA SER A 84 -16.12 1.32 -3.90
C SER A 84 -17.10 0.38 -3.19
N ALA A 85 -16.67 -0.29 -2.12
CA ALA A 85 -17.55 -1.13 -1.31
C ALA A 85 -18.65 -0.31 -0.63
N TYR A 86 -18.34 0.87 -0.08
CA TYR A 86 -19.34 1.74 0.55
C TYR A 86 -20.38 2.25 -0.46
N THR A 87 -19.90 2.69 -1.62
CA THR A 87 -20.80 3.22 -2.65
C THR A 87 -21.71 2.15 -3.29
N ILE A 88 -21.21 0.93 -3.49
CA ILE A 88 -22.01 -0.21 -3.96
C ILE A 88 -23.17 -0.49 -3.00
N HIS A 89 -22.91 -0.55 -1.69
CA HIS A 89 -23.95 -0.82 -0.70
C HIS A 89 -25.04 0.25 -0.71
N ILE A 90 -24.67 1.52 -0.78
CA ILE A 90 -25.61 2.63 -0.83
C ILE A 90 -26.49 2.53 -2.10
N PHE A 91 -25.86 2.37 -3.28
CA PHE A 91 -26.63 2.29 -4.53
C PHE A 91 -27.48 1.01 -4.64
N SER A 92 -26.99 -0.11 -4.16
CA SER A 92 -27.76 -1.37 -4.17
C SER A 92 -29.04 -1.23 -3.37
N HIS A 93 -28.95 -0.71 -2.14
CA HIS A 93 -30.13 -0.45 -1.32
C HIS A 93 -31.02 0.68 -1.87
N PHE A 94 -30.41 1.71 -2.48
CA PHE A 94 -31.18 2.76 -3.13
C PHE A 94 -32.07 2.20 -4.24
N PHE A 95 -31.56 1.37 -5.12
CA PHE A 95 -32.35 0.77 -6.18
C PHE A 95 -33.44 -0.20 -5.65
N GLU A 96 -33.23 -0.87 -4.51
CA GLU A 96 -34.24 -1.72 -3.87
C GLU A 96 -35.42 -0.92 -3.30
N GLU A 97 -35.16 0.29 -2.79
CA GLU A 97 -36.16 1.15 -2.11
C GLU A 97 -36.81 2.16 -3.07
N TYR A 98 -36.05 2.66 -4.03
CA TYR A 98 -36.45 3.77 -4.92
C TYR A 98 -37.76 3.56 -5.66
N GLU A 99 -38.01 2.33 -6.16
CA GLU A 99 -39.24 1.99 -6.88
C GLU A 99 -40.47 1.94 -5.98
N LYS A 100 -40.26 1.74 -4.66
CA LYS A 100 -41.36 1.53 -3.72
C LYS A 100 -41.84 2.83 -3.08
N VAL A 101 -40.90 3.71 -2.70
CA VAL A 101 -41.22 4.85 -1.83
C VAL A 101 -40.77 6.21 -2.40
N GLY A 102 -40.20 6.23 -3.61
CA GLY A 102 -39.70 7.47 -4.24
C GLY A 102 -38.31 7.86 -3.76
N VAL A 103 -37.75 8.93 -4.35
CA VAL A 103 -36.30 9.31 -4.16
C VAL A 103 -35.99 9.70 -2.74
N ASP A 104 -36.73 10.66 -2.17
CA ASP A 104 -36.39 11.25 -0.86
C ASP A 104 -36.56 10.25 0.28
N ALA A 105 -37.67 9.49 0.27
CA ALA A 105 -37.88 8.44 1.27
C ALA A 105 -36.88 7.29 1.14
N ALA A 106 -36.57 6.88 -0.11
CA ALA A 106 -35.54 5.88 -0.35
C ALA A 106 -34.18 6.30 0.15
N LEU A 107 -33.74 7.54 -0.11
CA LEU A 107 -32.48 8.08 0.40
C LEU A 107 -32.42 8.11 1.92
N ALA A 108 -33.50 8.57 2.58
CA ALA A 108 -33.57 8.58 4.05
C ALA A 108 -33.42 7.16 4.63
N ASN A 109 -34.14 6.18 4.05
CA ASN A 109 -34.05 4.77 4.47
C ASN A 109 -32.65 4.20 4.24
N VAL A 110 -32.06 4.47 3.08
CA VAL A 110 -30.74 3.97 2.68
C VAL A 110 -29.64 4.53 3.58
N VAL A 111 -29.65 5.84 3.85
CA VAL A 111 -28.68 6.46 4.77
C VAL A 111 -28.84 5.84 6.15
N LYS A 112 -30.06 5.77 6.70
CA LYS A 112 -30.31 5.16 8.02
C LYS A 112 -29.83 3.72 8.10
N LYS A 113 -30.09 2.91 7.05
CA LYS A 113 -29.72 1.48 7.00
C LYS A 113 -28.23 1.25 6.85
N ASN A 114 -27.52 2.09 6.09
CA ASN A 114 -26.10 1.90 5.74
C ASN A 114 -25.14 2.64 6.65
N THR A 115 -25.57 3.64 7.43
CA THR A 115 -24.68 4.43 8.29
C THR A 115 -23.93 3.55 9.27
N TYR A 116 -24.61 2.70 10.04
CA TYR A 116 -23.94 1.85 11.03
C TYR A 116 -23.00 0.82 10.38
N PRO A 117 -23.40 0.03 9.36
CA PRO A 117 -22.48 -0.89 8.69
C PRO A 117 -21.25 -0.21 8.06
N ILE A 118 -21.44 0.94 7.40
CA ILE A 118 -20.33 1.65 6.77
C ILE A 118 -19.39 2.25 7.81
N LEU A 119 -19.92 2.89 8.87
CA LEU A 119 -19.09 3.47 9.92
C LEU A 119 -18.33 2.39 10.71
N SER A 120 -18.96 1.24 11.00
CA SER A 120 -18.27 0.15 11.69
C SER A 120 -17.16 -0.46 10.83
N ALA A 121 -17.42 -0.69 9.54
CA ALA A 121 -16.41 -1.17 8.60
C ALA A 121 -15.26 -0.14 8.41
N ALA A 122 -15.61 1.14 8.28
CA ALA A 122 -14.62 2.20 8.19
C ALA A 122 -13.80 2.33 9.46
N ALA A 123 -14.42 2.25 10.65
CA ALA A 123 -13.72 2.32 11.91
C ALA A 123 -12.72 1.17 12.08
N THR A 124 -13.15 -0.08 11.83
CA THR A 124 -12.25 -1.24 11.93
C THR A 124 -11.07 -1.13 10.96
N THR A 125 -11.31 -0.69 9.72
CA THR A 125 -10.25 -0.48 8.73
C THR A 125 -9.33 0.67 9.14
N ALA A 126 -9.89 1.81 9.56
CA ALA A 126 -9.14 2.97 9.99
C ALA A 126 -8.25 2.66 11.21
N PHE A 127 -8.78 2.00 12.24
CA PHE A 127 -7.98 1.58 13.41
C PHE A 127 -6.91 0.56 13.04
N GLY A 128 -7.17 -0.33 12.07
CA GLY A 128 -6.15 -1.22 11.53
C GLY A 128 -4.97 -0.46 10.92
N PHE A 129 -5.23 0.63 10.18
CA PHE A 129 -4.17 1.51 9.67
C PHE A 129 -3.48 2.32 10.78
N LEU A 130 -4.23 2.75 11.79
CA LEU A 130 -3.65 3.48 12.92
C LEU A 130 -2.62 2.64 13.70
N ALA A 131 -2.77 1.32 13.73
CA ALA A 131 -1.78 0.42 14.34
C ALA A 131 -0.38 0.54 13.70
N GLN A 132 -0.29 0.99 12.43
CA GLN A 132 0.99 1.20 11.77
C GLN A 132 1.80 2.39 12.34
N LEU A 133 1.19 3.25 13.17
CA LEU A 133 1.92 4.29 13.90
C LEU A 133 2.96 3.71 14.88
N SER A 134 2.81 2.47 15.30
CA SER A 134 3.79 1.77 16.13
C SER A 134 5.03 1.30 15.37
N SER A 135 5.03 1.35 14.03
CA SER A 135 6.18 0.96 13.22
C SER A 135 7.40 1.86 13.50
N PRO A 136 8.62 1.31 13.57
CA PRO A 136 9.86 2.11 13.64
C PRO A 136 10.14 2.87 12.33
N LEU A 137 9.56 2.45 11.19
CA LEU A 137 9.81 3.01 9.87
C LEU A 137 8.84 4.17 9.57
N LEU A 138 9.38 5.36 9.35
CA LEU A 138 8.60 6.58 9.08
C LEU A 138 7.62 6.45 7.88
N PRO A 139 7.98 5.80 6.73
CA PRO A 139 7.05 5.63 5.63
C PRO A 139 5.77 4.85 5.99
N PHE A 140 5.86 3.87 6.89
CA PHE A 140 4.69 3.11 7.34
C PHE A 140 3.83 3.91 8.31
N ARG A 141 4.43 4.74 9.18
CA ARG A 141 3.67 5.65 10.05
C ARG A 141 2.86 6.65 9.24
N THR A 142 3.50 7.28 8.25
CA THR A 142 2.83 8.26 7.38
C THR A 142 1.74 7.62 6.54
N PHE A 143 1.99 6.43 5.98
CA PHE A 143 0.98 5.63 5.28
C PHE A 143 -0.21 5.30 6.19
N GLY A 144 0.04 4.82 7.40
CA GLY A 144 -1.00 4.47 8.38
C GLY A 144 -1.87 5.67 8.75
N LEU A 145 -1.25 6.82 9.04
CA LEU A 145 -1.98 8.04 9.38
C LEU A 145 -2.82 8.56 8.21
N LEU A 146 -2.24 8.63 7.01
CA LEU A 146 -2.96 9.08 5.82
C LEU A 146 -4.10 8.14 5.43
N SER A 147 -3.88 6.83 5.56
CA SER A 147 -4.93 5.82 5.30
C SER A 147 -6.06 5.91 6.33
N PHE A 148 -5.74 6.11 7.61
CA PHE A 148 -6.73 6.35 8.67
C PHE A 148 -7.62 7.55 8.33
N ILE A 149 -7.03 8.71 8.07
CA ILE A 149 -7.75 9.94 7.70
C ILE A 149 -8.52 9.74 6.39
N GLY A 150 -7.88 9.14 5.38
CA GLY A 150 -8.48 8.89 4.09
C GLY A 150 -9.70 7.98 4.14
N VAL A 151 -9.67 6.90 4.92
CA VAL A 151 -10.82 6.00 5.12
C VAL A 151 -11.97 6.71 5.82
N ALA A 152 -11.68 7.54 6.82
CA ALA A 152 -12.71 8.35 7.49
C ALA A 152 -13.39 9.34 6.51
N ILE A 153 -12.59 10.04 5.69
CA ILE A 153 -13.10 10.93 4.64
C ILE A 153 -13.91 10.15 3.61
N CYS A 154 -13.46 8.96 3.23
CA CYS A 154 -14.13 8.11 2.26
C CYS A 154 -15.50 7.64 2.76
N ALA A 155 -15.61 7.24 4.00
CA ALA A 155 -16.88 6.88 4.63
C ALA A 155 -17.82 8.09 4.71
N ALA A 156 -17.31 9.24 5.17
CA ALA A 156 -18.08 10.49 5.25
C ALA A 156 -18.58 10.93 3.86
N SER A 157 -17.71 10.94 2.86
CA SER A 157 -18.10 11.32 1.49
C SER A 157 -19.09 10.35 0.87
N SER A 158 -18.98 9.06 1.15
CA SER A 158 -19.95 8.06 0.68
C SER A 158 -21.31 8.24 1.34
N LEU A 159 -21.37 8.59 2.62
CA LEU A 159 -22.62 8.78 3.37
C LEU A 159 -23.29 10.14 3.14
N LEU A 160 -22.52 11.19 2.82
CA LEU A 160 -23.04 12.54 2.66
C LEU A 160 -23.08 12.99 1.21
N LEU A 161 -21.96 12.88 0.49
CA LEU A 161 -21.85 13.38 -0.88
C LEU A 161 -22.64 12.50 -1.86
N LEU A 162 -22.57 11.17 -1.74
CA LEU A 162 -23.22 10.27 -2.66
C LEU A 162 -24.75 10.39 -2.62
N PRO A 163 -25.44 10.40 -1.47
CA PRO A 163 -26.90 10.64 -1.43
C PRO A 163 -27.30 11.99 -2.01
N ALA A 164 -26.52 13.05 -1.76
CA ALA A 164 -26.76 14.37 -2.34
C ALA A 164 -26.69 14.34 -3.88
N LEU A 165 -25.69 13.67 -4.44
CA LEU A 165 -25.52 13.47 -5.88
C LEU A 165 -26.65 12.63 -6.48
N ILE A 166 -27.07 11.57 -5.80
CA ILE A 166 -28.20 10.73 -6.23
C ILE A 166 -29.47 11.59 -6.32
N ARG A 167 -29.74 12.42 -5.32
CA ARG A 167 -30.90 13.32 -5.30
C ARG A 167 -30.89 14.32 -6.47
N LEU A 168 -29.72 14.81 -6.85
CA LEU A 168 -29.58 15.75 -7.98
C LEU A 168 -29.90 15.08 -9.34
N VAL A 169 -29.50 13.83 -9.50
CA VAL A 169 -29.58 13.10 -10.79
C VAL A 169 -30.88 12.33 -10.95
N TYR A 170 -31.39 11.73 -9.87
CA TYR A 170 -32.60 10.92 -9.88
C TYR A 170 -33.81 11.74 -9.37
N LYS A 171 -34.34 12.63 -10.23
CA LYS A 171 -35.48 13.50 -9.88
C LYS A 171 -36.87 12.82 -10.01
N ASN A 172 -37.00 11.86 -10.90
CA ASN A 172 -38.30 11.20 -11.20
C ASN A 172 -38.18 9.69 -11.03
N PRO A 173 -39.24 9.01 -10.55
CA PRO A 173 -39.27 7.55 -10.47
C PRO A 173 -39.23 6.96 -11.89
N VAL A 174 -38.06 6.52 -12.31
CA VAL A 174 -37.91 5.74 -13.53
C VAL A 174 -38.24 4.29 -13.18
N ARG A 175 -39.35 3.77 -13.67
CA ARG A 175 -39.69 2.35 -13.61
C ARG A 175 -38.58 1.54 -14.29
N ARG A 176 -37.57 1.18 -13.53
CA ARG A 176 -36.54 0.23 -13.96
C ARG A 176 -36.96 -1.13 -13.44
N GLN A 177 -37.35 -2.03 -14.34
CA GLN A 177 -37.52 -3.43 -13.95
C GLN A 177 -36.21 -3.92 -13.39
N VAL A 178 -36.09 -3.92 -12.06
CA VAL A 178 -35.00 -4.63 -11.37
C VAL A 178 -35.25 -6.10 -11.66
N ARG A 179 -34.61 -6.59 -12.72
CA ARG A 179 -34.57 -8.01 -13.03
C ARG A 179 -33.97 -8.70 -11.80
N LYS A 180 -34.85 -9.36 -11.02
CA LYS A 180 -34.45 -10.17 -9.86
C LYS A 180 -33.20 -10.93 -10.24
N GLN A 181 -32.10 -10.70 -9.54
CA GLN A 181 -30.82 -11.31 -9.86
C GLN A 181 -30.98 -12.83 -9.88
N ALA A 182 -30.98 -13.42 -11.08
CA ALA A 182 -31.00 -14.88 -11.27
C ALA A 182 -29.80 -15.57 -10.55
N THR A 183 -28.75 -14.84 -10.29
CA THR A 183 -27.57 -15.27 -9.52
C THR A 183 -27.86 -15.50 -8.03
N ARG A 184 -28.91 -14.86 -7.44
CA ARG A 184 -29.27 -15.13 -6.03
C ARG A 184 -29.66 -16.59 -5.79
N GLY A 185 -30.29 -17.26 -6.74
CA GLY A 185 -30.69 -18.67 -6.62
C GLY A 185 -29.52 -19.64 -6.58
N LEU A 186 -28.54 -19.45 -7.48
CA LEU A 186 -27.35 -20.31 -7.55
C LEU A 186 -26.48 -20.22 -6.29
N TRP A 187 -26.13 -19.00 -5.85
CA TRP A 187 -25.31 -18.80 -4.67
C TRP A 187 -26.03 -19.14 -3.37
N ALA A 188 -27.34 -18.94 -3.29
CA ALA A 188 -28.15 -19.36 -2.15
C ALA A 188 -28.18 -20.90 -2.04
N GLY A 189 -28.32 -21.61 -3.19
CA GLY A 189 -28.26 -23.07 -3.23
C GLY A 189 -26.89 -23.60 -2.78
N VAL A 190 -25.81 -23.05 -3.33
CA VAL A 190 -24.42 -23.41 -2.94
C VAL A 190 -24.19 -23.09 -1.47
N GLY A 191 -24.57 -21.90 -0.99
CA GLY A 191 -24.42 -21.50 0.41
C GLY A 191 -25.16 -22.42 1.38
N ASN A 192 -26.41 -22.77 1.06
CA ASN A 192 -27.23 -23.67 1.87
C ASN A 192 -26.67 -25.10 1.90
N THR A 193 -26.18 -25.61 0.76
CA THR A 193 -25.57 -26.94 0.68
C THR A 193 -24.26 -26.99 1.47
N ILE A 194 -23.41 -25.96 1.35
CA ILE A 194 -22.16 -25.87 2.11
C ILE A 194 -22.46 -25.77 3.60
N ALA A 195 -23.36 -24.87 4.02
CA ALA A 195 -23.67 -24.65 5.42
C ALA A 195 -24.27 -25.89 6.10
N ASN A 196 -25.25 -26.52 5.44
CA ASN A 196 -26.01 -27.61 6.06
C ASN A 196 -25.34 -28.98 5.91
N ARG A 197 -24.64 -29.25 4.81
CA ARG A 197 -24.08 -30.60 4.55
C ARG A 197 -22.57 -30.67 4.78
N TYR A 198 -21.85 -29.60 4.44
CA TYR A 198 -20.39 -29.60 4.45
C TYR A 198 -19.77 -28.60 5.41
N GLY A 199 -20.55 -27.89 6.24
CA GLY A 199 -20.05 -26.82 7.12
C GLY A 199 -18.90 -27.26 8.03
N LYS A 200 -19.04 -28.43 8.68
CA LYS A 200 -17.98 -29.01 9.53
C LYS A 200 -16.73 -29.40 8.72
N ALA A 201 -16.91 -29.99 7.54
CA ALA A 201 -15.80 -30.40 6.67
C ALA A 201 -15.03 -29.18 6.13
N VAL A 202 -15.73 -28.12 5.74
CA VAL A 202 -15.12 -26.84 5.29
C VAL A 202 -14.35 -26.18 6.42
N LEU A 203 -14.90 -26.15 7.64
CA LEU A 203 -14.22 -25.62 8.81
C LEU A 203 -12.93 -26.41 9.12
N ILE A 204 -13.01 -27.75 9.15
CA ILE A 204 -11.84 -28.60 9.41
C ILE A 204 -10.80 -28.42 8.30
N ALA A 205 -11.22 -28.41 7.04
CA ALA A 205 -10.31 -28.21 5.91
C ALA A 205 -9.62 -26.83 5.98
N SER A 206 -10.35 -25.76 6.31
CA SER A 206 -9.76 -24.42 6.46
C SER A 206 -8.75 -24.33 7.60
N LEU A 207 -9.04 -24.99 8.74
CA LEU A 207 -8.11 -25.07 9.87
C LEU A 207 -6.86 -25.89 9.54
N LEU A 208 -7.02 -27.00 8.82
CA LEU A 208 -5.88 -27.81 8.35
C LEU A 208 -5.00 -27.04 7.37
N ILE A 209 -5.60 -26.36 6.40
CA ILE A 209 -4.86 -25.50 5.47
C ILE A 209 -4.08 -24.42 6.23
N LEU A 210 -4.74 -23.74 7.17
CA LEU A 210 -4.10 -22.72 7.99
C LEU A 210 -2.94 -23.30 8.83
N GLY A 211 -3.14 -24.48 9.44
CA GLY A 211 -2.13 -25.17 10.23
C GLY A 211 -0.91 -25.63 9.43
N ILE A 212 -1.08 -25.88 8.13
CA ILE A 212 0.03 -26.25 7.24
C ILE A 212 0.71 -25.00 6.66
N VAL A 213 -0.08 -24.02 6.18
CA VAL A 213 0.44 -22.83 5.48
C VAL A 213 1.20 -21.90 6.44
N LEU A 214 0.72 -21.71 7.67
CA LEU A 214 1.37 -20.83 8.64
C LEU A 214 2.83 -21.22 8.95
N PRO A 215 3.15 -22.45 9.38
CA PRO A 215 4.54 -22.82 9.66
C PRO A 215 5.40 -22.85 8.40
N LEU A 216 4.83 -23.24 7.24
CA LEU A 216 5.55 -23.25 5.98
C LEU A 216 5.92 -21.83 5.52
N SER A 217 5.01 -20.87 5.68
CA SER A 217 5.27 -19.47 5.38
C SER A 217 6.37 -18.89 6.27
N TYR A 218 6.34 -19.19 7.57
CA TYR A 218 7.33 -18.68 8.51
C TYR A 218 8.73 -19.23 8.24
N SER A 219 8.84 -20.50 7.83
CA SER A 219 10.14 -21.14 7.56
C SER A 219 10.79 -20.70 6.24
N GLN A 220 10.01 -20.14 5.30
CA GLN A 220 10.52 -19.73 3.98
C GLN A 220 10.52 -18.20 3.76
N LEU A 221 10.18 -17.44 4.79
CA LEU A 221 10.22 -15.98 4.69
C LEU A 221 11.67 -15.51 4.74
N GLU A 222 12.19 -15.08 3.60
CA GLU A 222 13.50 -14.43 3.51
C GLU A 222 13.33 -12.92 3.75
N GLU A 223 14.04 -12.41 4.76
CA GLU A 223 14.14 -10.97 4.99
C GLU A 223 15.14 -10.35 4.03
N GLY A 224 14.68 -9.52 3.11
CA GLY A 224 15.54 -8.86 2.14
C GLY A 224 15.15 -7.41 1.87
N THR A 225 16.03 -6.47 2.18
CA THR A 225 15.88 -5.03 1.90
C THR A 225 16.76 -4.57 0.73
N ASN A 226 16.84 -5.38 -0.32
CA ASN A 226 17.60 -4.97 -1.49
C ASN A 226 16.81 -3.95 -2.31
N ILE A 227 17.21 -2.68 -2.29
CA ILE A 227 16.55 -1.59 -3.02
C ILE A 227 16.50 -1.87 -4.53
N LEU A 228 17.49 -2.58 -5.08
CA LEU A 228 17.51 -2.93 -6.50
C LEU A 228 16.45 -3.97 -6.87
N ALA A 229 15.97 -4.77 -5.92
CA ALA A 229 14.90 -5.74 -6.15
C ALA A 229 13.53 -5.08 -6.45
N PHE A 230 13.38 -3.79 -6.18
CA PHE A 230 12.18 -3.03 -6.58
C PHE A 230 12.14 -2.71 -8.08
N PHE A 231 13.24 -2.86 -8.79
CA PHE A 231 13.34 -2.57 -10.21
C PHE A 231 13.45 -3.87 -11.03
N LYS A 232 12.93 -3.85 -12.25
CA LYS A 232 13.09 -4.97 -13.18
C LYS A 232 14.57 -5.15 -13.51
N ASP A 233 15.01 -6.40 -13.67
CA ASP A 233 16.39 -6.73 -14.08
C ASP A 233 16.80 -6.06 -15.41
N SER A 234 15.84 -5.79 -16.28
CA SER A 234 16.03 -5.11 -17.56
C SER A 234 16.15 -3.59 -17.44
N SER A 235 15.97 -3.00 -16.26
CA SER A 235 16.09 -1.55 -16.09
C SER A 235 17.55 -1.11 -16.23
N THR A 236 17.77 0.03 -16.86
CA THR A 236 19.11 0.63 -17.00
C THR A 236 19.79 0.82 -15.66
N LEU A 237 19.05 1.22 -14.63
CA LEU A 237 19.57 1.37 -13.26
C LEU A 237 20.18 0.07 -12.72
N VAL A 238 19.49 -1.07 -12.88
CA VAL A 238 19.99 -2.37 -12.39
C VAL A 238 21.20 -2.81 -13.20
N GLN A 239 21.16 -2.68 -14.53
CA GLN A 239 22.28 -3.05 -15.40
C GLN A 239 23.50 -2.19 -15.16
N ASP A 240 23.33 -0.88 -15.05
CA ASP A 240 24.42 0.06 -14.76
C ASP A 240 25.00 -0.19 -13.37
N THR A 241 24.16 -0.47 -12.38
CA THR A 241 24.62 -0.76 -11.02
C THR A 241 25.38 -2.10 -10.96
N ARG A 242 24.91 -3.13 -11.67
CA ARG A 242 25.63 -4.41 -11.78
C ARG A 242 26.99 -4.22 -12.48
N SER A 243 27.01 -3.50 -13.59
CA SER A 243 28.25 -3.19 -14.31
C SER A 243 29.24 -2.39 -13.46
N TYR A 244 28.72 -1.43 -12.68
CA TYR A 244 29.50 -0.65 -11.75
C TYR A 244 30.06 -1.51 -10.62
N ASN A 245 29.24 -2.37 -10.01
CA ASN A 245 29.67 -3.28 -8.95
C ASN A 245 30.78 -4.23 -9.40
N GLN A 246 30.73 -4.69 -10.65
CA GLN A 246 31.77 -5.55 -11.23
C GLN A 246 33.10 -4.82 -11.45
N ARG A 247 33.07 -3.49 -11.73
CA ARG A 247 34.24 -2.70 -12.06
C ARG A 247 34.82 -1.89 -10.92
N MET A 248 33.97 -1.49 -9.96
CA MET A 248 34.29 -0.46 -8.95
C MET A 248 34.08 -0.94 -7.49
N GLN A 249 34.13 -2.25 -7.26
CA GLN A 249 34.08 -2.84 -5.91
C GLN A 249 32.81 -2.55 -5.07
N GLY A 250 31.75 -2.06 -5.69
CA GLY A 250 30.47 -1.86 -5.03
C GLY A 250 29.86 -0.49 -5.27
N SER A 251 28.52 -0.43 -5.35
CA SER A 251 27.76 0.81 -5.57
C SER A 251 27.15 1.40 -4.31
N PHE A 252 27.12 0.64 -3.22
CA PHE A 252 26.61 1.09 -1.92
C PHE A 252 27.76 1.13 -0.93
N SER A 253 27.95 2.27 -0.26
CA SER A 253 28.93 2.43 0.80
C SER A 253 28.28 2.23 2.16
N LEU A 254 28.88 1.37 2.98
CA LEU A 254 28.60 1.28 4.40
C LEU A 254 29.73 2.00 5.15
N SER A 255 29.37 3.05 5.90
CA SER A 255 30.35 3.75 6.74
C SER A 255 30.31 3.19 8.17
N VAL A 256 31.37 2.61 8.61
CA VAL A 256 31.56 2.18 10.01
C VAL A 256 32.30 3.27 10.75
N MET A 257 31.62 3.92 11.69
CA MET A 257 32.20 4.97 12.51
C MET A 257 32.70 4.36 13.83
N LEU A 258 34.01 4.33 14.00
CA LEU A 258 34.63 3.99 15.26
C LEU A 258 34.77 5.27 16.10
N LYS A 259 34.28 5.25 17.34
CA LYS A 259 34.41 6.35 18.30
C LYS A 259 35.47 5.94 19.36
N PRO A 260 36.75 6.16 19.10
CA PRO A 260 37.79 5.82 20.04
C PRO A 260 37.72 6.74 21.27
N SER A 261 38.10 6.22 22.43
CA SER A 261 38.28 7.00 23.67
C SER A 261 39.56 7.81 23.68
N GLU A 262 40.48 7.53 22.75
CA GLU A 262 41.80 8.16 22.60
C GLU A 262 41.99 8.75 21.20
N ALA A 263 43.10 9.40 20.93
CA ALA A 263 43.40 9.99 19.63
C ALA A 263 43.42 8.93 18.51
N VAL A 264 42.85 9.27 17.36
CA VAL A 264 42.61 8.34 16.22
C VAL A 264 43.92 7.71 15.68
N LEU A 265 45.03 8.43 15.75
CA LEU A 265 46.32 7.98 15.20
C LEU A 265 47.20 7.21 16.21
N LEU A 266 46.70 6.91 17.41
CA LEU A 266 47.48 6.08 18.35
C LEU A 266 47.54 4.62 17.88
N PRO A 267 48.64 3.90 18.15
CA PRO A 267 48.81 2.52 17.70
C PRO A 267 47.68 1.58 18.13
N GLY A 268 47.12 1.76 19.33
CA GLY A 268 46.02 0.96 19.82
C GLY A 268 44.71 1.15 18.99
N THR A 269 44.39 2.39 18.63
CA THR A 269 43.23 2.68 17.78
C THR A 269 43.41 2.14 16.36
N LEU A 270 44.61 2.25 15.79
CA LEU A 270 44.93 1.73 14.46
C LEU A 270 44.84 0.20 14.42
N HIS A 271 45.23 -0.48 15.50
CA HIS A 271 45.09 -1.93 15.62
C HIS A 271 43.62 -2.39 15.61
N ILE A 272 42.73 -1.67 16.29
CA ILE A 272 41.27 -1.94 16.26
C ILE A 272 40.74 -1.76 14.84
N VAL A 273 41.18 -0.75 14.11
CA VAL A 273 40.81 -0.53 12.71
C VAL A 273 41.29 -1.69 11.83
N GLU A 274 42.50 -2.19 12.05
CA GLU A 274 43.07 -3.33 11.31
C GLU A 274 42.32 -4.63 11.56
N GLU A 275 41.94 -4.89 12.79
CA GLU A 275 41.12 -6.05 13.16
C GLU A 275 39.73 -5.97 12.53
N ALA A 276 39.11 -4.81 12.59
CA ALA A 276 37.80 -4.58 11.93
C ALA A 276 37.87 -4.80 10.41
N ILE A 277 38.91 -4.32 9.74
CA ILE A 277 39.15 -4.56 8.31
C ILE A 277 39.28 -6.05 8.03
N THR A 278 40.08 -6.77 8.82
CA THR A 278 40.30 -8.20 8.63
C THR A 278 39.02 -9.03 8.78
N VAL A 279 38.14 -8.62 9.67
CA VAL A 279 36.80 -9.25 9.83
C VAL A 279 35.92 -8.97 8.62
N LEU A 280 35.88 -7.72 8.15
CA LEU A 280 35.08 -7.31 7.02
C LEU A 280 35.55 -7.91 5.68
N GLU A 281 36.87 -8.09 5.49
CA GLU A 281 37.42 -8.73 4.27
C GLU A 281 37.04 -10.21 4.14
N LYS A 282 36.72 -10.89 5.25
CA LYS A 282 36.23 -12.27 5.22
C LYS A 282 34.76 -12.40 4.75
N GLU A 283 34.02 -11.30 4.74
CA GLU A 283 32.64 -11.30 4.31
C GLU A 283 32.54 -11.21 2.78
N ASN A 284 31.96 -12.23 2.16
CA ASN A 284 31.82 -12.35 0.71
C ASN A 284 30.97 -11.22 0.07
N LYS A 285 30.30 -10.40 0.88
CA LYS A 285 29.42 -9.31 0.43
C LYS A 285 30.14 -7.95 0.40
N VAL A 286 31.37 -7.86 0.85
CA VAL A 286 32.16 -6.65 0.88
C VAL A 286 33.09 -6.60 -0.34
N GLY A 287 32.82 -5.66 -1.26
CA GLY A 287 33.59 -5.53 -2.49
C GLY A 287 34.91 -4.78 -2.35
N GLY A 288 35.02 -3.89 -1.39
CA GLY A 288 36.23 -3.14 -1.08
C GLY A 288 36.12 -2.31 0.18
N ILE A 289 37.21 -2.09 0.86
CA ILE A 289 37.29 -1.35 2.11
C ILE A 289 38.17 -0.13 1.94
N GLN A 290 37.66 1.05 2.29
CA GLN A 290 38.45 2.28 2.36
C GLN A 290 38.62 2.69 3.81
N SER A 291 39.88 2.85 4.24
CA SER A 291 40.23 3.28 5.59
C SER A 291 41.46 4.19 5.57
N ILE A 292 41.75 4.81 6.69
CA ILE A 292 42.95 5.62 6.88
C ILE A 292 44.21 4.74 7.01
N LEU A 293 44.07 3.47 7.34
CA LEU A 293 45.17 2.57 7.68
C LEU A 293 46.21 2.38 6.56
N PRO A 294 45.85 2.15 5.29
CA PRO A 294 46.81 2.06 4.19
C PRO A 294 47.63 3.34 4.01
N PHE A 295 47.00 4.49 4.23
CA PHE A 295 47.69 5.78 4.14
C PHE A 295 48.70 5.94 5.27
N VAL A 296 48.33 5.62 6.50
CA VAL A 296 49.26 5.69 7.66
C VAL A 296 50.41 4.71 7.51
N LYS A 297 50.15 3.48 7.05
CA LYS A 297 51.22 2.49 6.78
C LYS A 297 52.19 2.98 5.71
N ARG A 298 51.68 3.60 4.65
CA ARG A 298 52.55 4.13 3.57
C ARG A 298 53.35 5.35 4.03
N MET A 299 52.77 6.23 4.84
CA MET A 299 53.50 7.35 5.46
C MET A 299 54.61 6.85 6.38
N ASN A 300 54.34 5.84 7.19
CA ASN A 300 55.36 5.26 8.07
C ASN A 300 56.50 4.57 7.32
N GLN A 301 56.21 3.96 6.15
CA GLN A 301 57.24 3.39 5.28
C GLN A 301 58.10 4.45 4.60
N LEU A 302 57.57 5.65 4.34
CA LEU A 302 58.29 6.73 3.67
C LEU A 302 59.04 7.65 4.65
N LEU A 303 58.54 7.80 5.86
CA LEU A 303 59.06 8.73 6.88
C LEU A 303 59.62 8.05 8.12
N GLY A 304 59.46 6.73 8.23
CA GLY A 304 60.09 5.95 9.30
C GLY A 304 61.58 5.79 9.06
N PRO A 305 62.36 5.63 10.14
CA PRO A 305 63.82 5.49 10.06
C PRO A 305 64.28 4.25 9.31
#